data_b91cbd26daf66ede32973017ed39a49b
#
_entry.id   b91cbd26daf66ede32973017ed39a49b
#
_cell.length_a   1.000
_cell.length_b   1.000
_cell.length_c   1.000
_cell.angle_alpha   90.00
_cell.angle_beta   90.00
_cell.angle_gamma   90.00
#
_symmetry.space_group_name_H-M   'P 1'
#
loop_
_entity.id
_entity.type
_entity.pdbx_description
1 polymer ?
#
loop_
_entity_poly.entity_id
_entity_poly.type
_entity_poly.pdbx_seq_one_letter_code
_entity_poly.pdbx_strand_id
1 'polypeptide(L)'
;MGTAKCFIAANFFRRNFMVRERIPACTGAAGLLYYNKTRAHRQMPLPTEYCRKGVPDAPRPADTAMSKCILVINPGSTSTKIAVFRGAEKVFDETLRHSREELAPFHWVMEQVDFRRAVIERALAAHDFDTAQLDGICARGGQLPPCESGTYLVEQRMADYMYTIKHAAHASNLGCVLALELAQPLHIPAFICDPVSVDEMTEEARITGLPEIRRTMLGHALNCRAMARRCAEEVLHKPLEDCRLIVLHLGGGASARLFIGGKMVDGVRDDEWMFAPERFGGASLQPVVRLCYSGKYTEKEMTDFIRGKGGLVAYLGTADAREVEKRIADGDAQAKLIYDGMLYSAARAIGGLAAAADGQVDRVILTGGIAHSKYVAAYLTKKLSFIAPVEIMPGEFELEALAAGACRVLEGQERPKHFALPTAQA
;
A
#
# COMPACT_ATOMS: atom_id res chain seq x y z
N MET A 1 -43.11 -36.94 38.71
CA MET A 1 -44.43 -36.40 38.38
C MET A 1 -44.14 -35.04 37.75
N GLY A 2 -44.31 -34.71 36.56
CA GLY A 2 -44.87 -35.13 35.32
C GLY A 2 -44.44 -34.04 34.35
N THR A 3 -43.74 -34.35 33.34
CA THR A 3 -44.15 -34.47 31.91
C THR A 3 -45.06 -33.36 31.37
N ALA A 4 -44.58 -32.65 30.36
CA ALA A 4 -45.24 -32.38 29.09
C ALA A 4 -44.38 -31.39 28.29
N LYS A 5 -43.69 -31.79 27.21
CA LYS A 5 -44.12 -31.90 25.80
C LYS A 5 -44.51 -30.52 25.27
N CYS A 6 -43.76 -29.95 24.40
CA CYS A 6 -43.53 -30.31 22.98
C CYS A 6 -44.48 -29.58 22.02
N PHE A 7 -43.95 -29.12 20.94
CA PHE A 7 -44.52 -28.90 19.58
C PHE A 7 -45.09 -27.54 19.19
N ILE A 8 -44.76 -27.24 17.94
CA ILE A 8 -45.54 -26.48 16.92
C ILE A 8 -45.07 -25.02 16.80
N ALA A 9 -44.77 -24.43 15.68
CA ALA A 9 -44.87 -24.83 14.28
C ALA A 9 -44.13 -23.82 13.43
N ALA A 10 -43.73 -24.28 12.31
CA ALA A 10 -43.36 -23.49 11.14
C ALA A 10 -44.58 -22.78 10.51
N ASN A 11 -44.29 -21.76 9.69
CA ASN A 11 -45.21 -21.04 8.81
C ASN A 11 -45.90 -19.81 9.37
N PHE A 12 -45.43 -18.69 8.89
CA PHE A 12 -46.21 -17.53 8.46
C PHE A 12 -45.21 -16.42 8.13
N PHE A 13 -44.95 -15.92 6.98
CA PHE A 13 -45.66 -15.07 6.09
C PHE A 13 -44.83 -14.78 4.83
N ARG A 14 -45.28 -15.31 3.72
CA ARG A 14 -45.13 -14.58 2.45
C ARG A 14 -46.21 -13.51 2.40
N ARG A 15 -45.84 -12.28 2.31
CA ARG A 15 -46.70 -11.25 1.67
C ARG A 15 -45.84 -10.10 1.16
N ASN A 16 -45.86 -9.95 -0.14
CA ASN A 16 -45.64 -8.81 -1.00
C ASN A 16 -45.80 -7.44 -0.34
N PHE A 17 -44.80 -6.58 -0.54
CA PHE A 17 -45.04 -5.16 -0.77
C PHE A 17 -44.16 -4.71 -1.93
N MET A 18 -44.79 -4.67 -3.14
CA MET A 18 -44.31 -3.82 -4.22
C MET A 18 -44.76 -2.40 -3.89
N VAL A 19 -43.83 -1.53 -3.62
CA VAL A 19 -44.04 -0.08 -3.73
C VAL A 19 -43.28 0.39 -4.94
N ARG A 20 -44.04 0.61 -6.02
CA ARG A 20 -43.60 1.40 -7.15
C ARG A 20 -43.74 2.85 -6.76
N GLU A 21 -42.65 3.55 -6.53
CA GLU A 21 -42.63 4.99 -6.64
C GLU A 21 -41.94 5.42 -7.93
N ARG A 22 -42.72 6.15 -8.72
CA ARG A 22 -42.28 6.78 -9.96
C ARG A 22 -41.43 7.99 -9.60
N ILE A 23 -40.20 8.02 -10.09
CA ILE A 23 -39.39 9.26 -10.14
C ILE A 23 -39.73 9.96 -11.46
N PRO A 24 -40.12 11.24 -11.42
CA PRO A 24 -40.38 12.00 -12.64
C PRO A 24 -39.06 12.33 -13.35
N ALA A 25 -39.08 12.15 -14.66
CA ALA A 25 -38.02 12.59 -15.54
C ALA A 25 -37.97 14.12 -15.55
N CYS A 26 -36.92 14.74 -15.06
CA CYS A 26 -36.56 16.11 -15.34
C CYS A 26 -35.61 16.16 -16.53
N THR A 27 -36.20 16.49 -17.68
CA THR A 27 -35.47 17.01 -18.83
C THR A 27 -34.94 18.39 -18.49
N GLY A 28 -33.65 18.60 -18.56
CA GLY A 28 -32.98 19.90 -18.39
C GLY A 28 -31.56 19.81 -18.88
N ALA A 29 -31.38 20.02 -20.17
CA ALA A 29 -30.09 20.27 -20.77
C ALA A 29 -29.60 21.66 -20.35
N ALA A 30 -28.55 21.75 -19.54
CA ALA A 30 -27.62 22.90 -19.49
C ALA A 30 -26.51 22.56 -18.44
N GLY A 31 -25.28 22.44 -18.87
CA GLY A 31 -24.13 22.37 -17.95
C GLY A 31 -22.92 21.57 -18.44
N LEU A 32 -22.81 21.36 -19.73
CA LEU A 32 -21.58 20.79 -20.32
C LEU A 32 -20.92 21.87 -21.18
N LEU A 33 -20.25 22.81 -20.54
CA LEU A 33 -19.31 23.71 -21.20
C LEU A 33 -18.39 24.27 -20.12
N TYR A 34 -17.21 23.68 -19.99
CA TYR A 34 -15.93 24.28 -19.65
C TYR A 34 -14.93 23.18 -19.29
N TYR A 35 -14.30 22.62 -20.25
CA TYR A 35 -12.87 22.29 -20.25
C TYR A 35 -12.48 21.74 -21.62
N ASN A 36 -12.39 22.66 -22.58
CA ASN A 36 -11.78 22.35 -23.87
C ASN A 36 -10.52 23.23 -24.00
N LYS A 37 -9.42 22.81 -23.38
CA LYS A 37 -8.11 23.15 -23.84
C LYS A 37 -7.51 21.88 -24.44
N THR A 38 -7.84 21.70 -25.71
CA THR A 38 -7.23 20.74 -26.61
C THR A 38 -5.72 20.99 -26.68
N ARG A 39 -4.93 20.27 -25.88
CA ARG A 39 -3.61 19.86 -26.32
C ARG A 39 -3.83 18.64 -27.22
N ALA A 40 -3.76 18.87 -28.50
CA ALA A 40 -3.63 17.80 -29.48
C ALA A 40 -2.27 17.11 -29.27
N HIS A 41 -2.21 16.17 -28.34
CA HIS A 41 -1.12 15.22 -28.30
C HIS A 41 -1.33 14.24 -29.45
N ARG A 42 -0.50 14.38 -30.49
CA ARG A 42 -0.34 13.35 -31.51
C ARG A 42 -0.06 12.03 -30.79
N GLN A 43 -0.98 11.10 -30.90
CA GLN A 43 -0.72 9.70 -30.58
C GLN A 43 0.41 9.22 -31.49
N MET A 44 1.62 9.16 -30.98
CA MET A 44 2.68 8.38 -31.62
C MET A 44 2.49 6.93 -31.16
N PRO A 45 2.40 5.98 -32.09
CA PRO A 45 2.35 4.58 -31.70
C PRO A 45 3.67 4.20 -31.03
N LEU A 46 3.57 3.53 -29.88
CA LEU A 46 4.69 2.84 -29.26
C LEU A 46 5.34 1.91 -30.31
N PRO A 47 6.65 1.73 -30.31
CA PRO A 47 7.29 0.80 -31.21
C PRO A 47 6.68 -0.59 -31.04
N THR A 48 6.06 -1.10 -32.08
CA THR A 48 5.41 -2.41 -32.14
C THR A 48 6.38 -3.59 -31.97
N GLU A 49 7.67 -3.32 -31.82
CA GLU A 49 8.72 -4.32 -31.62
C GLU A 49 8.65 -5.05 -30.29
N TYR A 50 8.03 -4.45 -29.25
CA TYR A 50 7.89 -5.11 -27.95
C TYR A 50 6.81 -6.22 -27.93
N CYS A 51 5.88 -6.20 -28.87
CA CYS A 51 4.79 -7.18 -28.95
C CYS A 51 5.07 -8.34 -29.92
N ARG A 52 6.16 -8.36 -30.68
CA ARG A 52 6.40 -9.35 -31.75
C ARG A 52 7.61 -10.25 -31.59
N LYS A 53 8.41 -10.13 -30.53
CA LYS A 53 9.45 -11.13 -30.27
C LYS A 53 8.84 -12.27 -29.47
N GLY A 54 8.69 -13.41 -30.16
CA GLY A 54 8.29 -14.68 -29.56
C GLY A 54 9.18 -15.01 -28.38
N VAL A 55 8.59 -15.76 -27.42
CA VAL A 55 9.24 -16.29 -26.23
C VAL A 55 10.60 -16.86 -26.60
N PRO A 56 11.73 -16.36 -26.04
CA PRO A 56 13.01 -17.04 -26.21
C PRO A 56 12.99 -18.38 -25.49
N ASP A 57 13.44 -19.42 -26.16
CA ASP A 57 13.77 -20.70 -25.55
C ASP A 57 14.77 -20.53 -24.41
N ALA A 58 14.79 -21.53 -23.51
CA ALA A 58 15.52 -21.63 -22.25
C ALA A 58 16.88 -20.91 -22.14
N PRO A 59 17.32 -20.52 -20.94
CA PRO A 59 18.42 -19.59 -20.73
C PRO A 59 19.73 -20.09 -21.30
N ARG A 60 20.34 -19.31 -22.19
CA ARG A 60 21.74 -19.46 -22.59
C ARG A 60 22.64 -19.02 -21.41
N PRO A 61 23.83 -19.63 -21.23
CA PRO A 61 24.74 -19.23 -20.19
C PRO A 61 25.23 -17.79 -20.38
N ALA A 62 25.44 -17.13 -19.25
CA ALA A 62 25.73 -15.71 -19.05
C ALA A 62 26.72 -15.14 -20.08
N ASP A 63 26.20 -14.41 -21.06
CA ASP A 63 26.87 -13.22 -21.55
C ASP A 63 26.73 -12.14 -20.48
N THR A 64 27.79 -11.37 -20.23
CA THR A 64 27.84 -10.25 -19.28
C THR A 64 26.79 -9.20 -19.62
N ALA A 65 25.54 -9.47 -19.27
CA ALA A 65 24.43 -8.54 -19.40
C ALA A 65 24.72 -7.38 -18.46
N MET A 66 24.96 -6.18 -19.04
CA MET A 66 25.10 -4.97 -18.24
C MET A 66 23.85 -4.83 -17.38
N SER A 67 24.04 -4.72 -16.05
CA SER A 67 22.97 -4.60 -15.10
C SER A 67 22.08 -3.39 -15.44
N LYS A 68 20.76 -3.58 -15.42
CA LYS A 68 19.76 -2.56 -15.78
C LYS A 68 19.87 -1.33 -14.91
N CYS A 69 19.78 -0.14 -15.55
CA CYS A 69 19.84 1.16 -14.87
C CYS A 69 18.42 1.72 -14.69
N ILE A 70 17.97 1.88 -13.44
CA ILE A 70 16.59 2.24 -13.09
C ILE A 70 16.57 3.51 -12.26
N LEU A 71 15.80 4.52 -12.70
CA LEU A 71 15.38 5.62 -11.84
C LEU A 71 14.15 5.19 -11.04
N VAL A 72 14.24 5.34 -9.73
CA VAL A 72 13.14 5.06 -8.81
C VAL A 72 12.58 6.36 -8.25
N ILE A 73 11.23 6.45 -8.16
CA ILE A 73 10.52 7.64 -7.68
C ILE A 73 9.48 7.21 -6.63
N ASN A 74 9.60 7.74 -5.42
CA ASN A 74 8.66 7.52 -4.32
C ASN A 74 8.11 8.85 -3.79
N PRO A 75 6.98 9.34 -4.31
CA PRO A 75 6.37 10.59 -3.86
C PRO A 75 5.70 10.43 -2.49
N GLY A 76 6.10 11.25 -1.53
CA GLY A 76 5.43 11.45 -0.25
C GLY A 76 4.71 12.79 -0.17
N SER A 77 4.00 13.05 0.92
CA SER A 77 3.19 14.28 1.08
C SER A 77 4.06 15.55 1.01
N THR A 78 5.18 15.58 1.71
CA THR A 78 6.09 16.74 1.82
C THR A 78 7.48 16.46 1.25
N SER A 79 7.64 15.39 0.50
CA SER A 79 8.93 15.04 -0.12
C SER A 79 8.74 14.13 -1.33
N THR A 80 9.77 14.03 -2.15
CA THR A 80 9.90 13.01 -3.18
C THR A 80 11.23 12.32 -2.99
N LYS A 81 11.23 11.02 -2.66
CA LYS A 81 12.47 10.24 -2.63
C LYS A 81 12.77 9.76 -4.04
N ILE A 82 14.00 9.94 -4.49
CA ILE A 82 14.51 9.39 -5.74
C ILE A 82 15.74 8.55 -5.48
N ALA A 83 15.98 7.56 -6.33
CA ALA A 83 17.23 6.83 -6.37
C ALA A 83 17.53 6.33 -7.78
N VAL A 84 18.78 6.18 -8.11
CA VAL A 84 19.23 5.48 -9.31
C VAL A 84 19.90 4.20 -8.89
N PHE A 85 19.48 3.10 -9.49
CA PHE A 85 20.06 1.77 -9.28
C PHE A 85 20.67 1.24 -10.58
N ARG A 86 21.77 0.50 -10.44
CA ARG A 86 22.35 -0.32 -11.51
C ARG A 86 22.34 -1.77 -11.06
N GLY A 87 21.33 -2.52 -11.51
CA GLY A 87 20.99 -3.82 -10.92
C GLY A 87 20.58 -3.65 -9.45
N ALA A 88 21.30 -4.32 -8.54
CA ALA A 88 21.09 -4.23 -7.10
C ALA A 88 21.87 -3.08 -6.43
N GLU A 89 22.84 -2.48 -7.13
CA GLU A 89 23.69 -1.42 -6.60
C GLU A 89 22.97 -0.07 -6.68
N LYS A 90 22.89 0.64 -5.56
CA LYS A 90 22.38 2.01 -5.49
C LYS A 90 23.50 2.99 -5.87
N VAL A 91 23.35 3.65 -7.01
CA VAL A 91 24.32 4.66 -7.50
C VAL A 91 24.24 5.91 -6.63
N PHE A 92 23.02 6.42 -6.41
CA PHE A 92 22.73 7.47 -5.44
C PHE A 92 21.26 7.43 -5.03
N ASP A 93 20.94 8.10 -3.94
CA ASP A 93 19.57 8.41 -3.55
C ASP A 93 19.49 9.81 -2.92
N GLU A 94 18.33 10.44 -3.05
CA GLU A 94 18.07 11.75 -2.49
C GLU A 94 16.61 11.89 -2.02
N THR A 95 16.42 12.61 -0.92
CA THR A 95 15.10 13.01 -0.43
C THR A 95 14.87 14.48 -0.73
N LEU A 96 14.15 14.75 -1.79
CA LEU A 96 13.74 16.08 -2.23
C LEU A 96 12.62 16.58 -1.34
N ARG A 97 12.90 17.49 -0.41
CA ARG A 97 11.92 18.05 0.53
C ARG A 97 11.17 19.20 -0.14
N HIS A 98 9.89 19.28 0.13
CA HIS A 98 9.01 20.35 -0.34
C HIS A 98 8.50 21.14 0.85
N SER A 99 8.76 22.44 0.88
CA SER A 99 8.30 23.30 1.96
C SER A 99 6.79 23.56 1.88
N ARG A 100 6.21 24.10 2.95
CA ARG A 100 4.79 24.48 2.93
C ARG A 100 4.50 25.57 1.91
N GLU A 101 5.42 26.49 1.73
CA GLU A 101 5.33 27.63 0.82
C GLU A 101 5.35 27.16 -0.63
N GLU A 102 6.18 26.18 -0.96
CA GLU A 102 6.22 25.57 -2.29
C GLU A 102 4.95 24.78 -2.62
N LEU A 103 4.36 24.14 -1.61
CA LEU A 103 3.13 23.35 -1.81
C LEU A 103 1.83 24.17 -1.68
N ALA A 104 1.87 25.36 -1.07
CA ALA A 104 0.69 26.20 -0.82
C ALA A 104 -0.12 26.58 -2.07
N PRO A 105 0.48 26.78 -3.28
CA PRO A 105 -0.27 27.09 -4.48
C PRO A 105 -1.15 25.95 -4.99
N PHE A 106 -0.92 24.71 -4.56
CA PHE A 106 -1.61 23.54 -5.08
C PHE A 106 -2.79 23.16 -4.18
N HIS A 107 -4.00 23.17 -4.74
CA HIS A 107 -5.22 22.76 -4.03
C HIS A 107 -5.50 21.26 -4.10
N TRP A 108 -4.87 20.60 -5.07
CA TRP A 108 -4.99 19.16 -5.30
C TRP A 108 -3.63 18.55 -5.63
N VAL A 109 -3.38 17.34 -5.12
CA VAL A 109 -2.05 16.71 -5.22
C VAL A 109 -1.58 16.55 -6.66
N MET A 110 -2.47 16.27 -7.62
CA MET A 110 -2.09 16.08 -9.02
C MET A 110 -1.66 17.36 -9.74
N GLU A 111 -1.95 18.53 -9.17
CA GLU A 111 -1.43 19.82 -9.68
C GLU A 111 0.08 19.95 -9.44
N GLN A 112 0.66 19.11 -8.59
CA GLN A 112 2.09 19.13 -8.26
C GLN A 112 2.97 18.39 -9.29
N VAL A 113 2.40 17.77 -10.33
CA VAL A 113 3.16 16.94 -11.30
C VAL A 113 4.30 17.73 -11.93
N ASP A 114 4.03 18.85 -12.58
CA ASP A 114 5.06 19.67 -13.25
C ASP A 114 6.11 20.17 -12.25
N PHE A 115 5.68 20.64 -11.07
CA PHE A 115 6.59 21.07 -10.02
C PHE A 115 7.54 19.95 -9.60
N ARG A 116 7.01 18.77 -9.27
CA ARG A 116 7.83 17.65 -8.80
C ARG A 116 8.71 17.07 -9.89
N ARG A 117 8.23 17.02 -11.12
CA ARG A 117 9.04 16.63 -12.28
C ARG A 117 10.26 17.53 -12.43
N ALA A 118 10.07 18.85 -12.42
CA ALA A 118 11.17 19.81 -12.52
C ALA A 118 12.17 19.70 -11.34
N VAL A 119 11.69 19.36 -10.13
CA VAL A 119 12.57 19.10 -8.97
C VAL A 119 13.40 17.84 -9.17
N ILE A 120 12.80 16.76 -9.70
CA ILE A 120 13.52 15.51 -10.03
C ILE A 120 14.57 15.75 -11.10
N GLU A 121 14.22 16.42 -12.20
CA GLU A 121 15.15 16.73 -13.29
C GLU A 121 16.37 17.54 -12.80
N ARG A 122 16.13 18.54 -11.95
CA ARG A 122 17.22 19.32 -11.34
C ARG A 122 18.11 18.47 -10.42
N ALA A 123 17.52 17.55 -9.66
CA ALA A 123 18.30 16.66 -8.79
C ALA A 123 19.17 15.71 -9.60
N LEU A 124 18.65 15.12 -10.69
CA LEU A 124 19.44 14.29 -11.60
C LEU A 124 20.61 15.07 -12.20
N ALA A 125 20.38 16.30 -12.65
CA ALA A 125 21.42 17.18 -13.17
C ALA A 125 22.46 17.57 -12.09
N ALA A 126 22.04 17.78 -10.83
CA ALA A 126 22.95 18.09 -9.72
C ALA A 126 23.86 16.91 -9.33
N HIS A 127 23.43 15.68 -9.63
CA HIS A 127 24.26 14.47 -9.51
C HIS A 127 25.09 14.16 -10.76
N ASP A 128 25.16 15.06 -11.74
CA ASP A 128 25.82 14.85 -13.03
C ASP A 128 25.39 13.56 -13.73
N PHE A 129 24.14 13.13 -13.48
CA PHE A 129 23.63 11.87 -14.01
C PHE A 129 23.05 12.04 -15.42
N ASP A 130 23.63 11.31 -16.37
CA ASP A 130 23.15 11.25 -17.75
C ASP A 130 21.93 10.31 -17.85
N THR A 131 20.74 10.89 -18.06
CA THR A 131 19.47 10.16 -18.17
C THR A 131 19.41 9.22 -19.38
N ALA A 132 20.27 9.39 -20.37
CA ALA A 132 20.38 8.45 -21.50
C ALA A 132 20.88 7.05 -21.07
N GLN A 133 21.44 6.90 -19.88
CA GLN A 133 21.86 5.62 -19.33
C GLN A 133 20.69 4.81 -18.74
N LEU A 134 19.51 5.40 -18.58
CA LEU A 134 18.37 4.72 -17.99
C LEU A 134 17.77 3.67 -18.94
N ASP A 135 17.51 2.48 -18.42
CA ASP A 135 16.75 1.41 -19.10
C ASP A 135 15.26 1.47 -18.78
N GLY A 136 14.87 2.12 -17.67
CA GLY A 136 13.49 2.26 -17.25
C GLY A 136 13.32 3.15 -16.03
N ILE A 137 12.08 3.53 -15.76
CA ILE A 137 11.70 4.32 -14.58
C ILE A 137 10.65 3.54 -13.79
N CYS A 138 10.84 3.38 -12.49
CA CYS A 138 9.86 2.72 -11.63
C CYS A 138 9.41 3.65 -10.50
N ALA A 139 8.10 3.85 -10.37
CA ALA A 139 7.57 4.68 -9.30
C ALA A 139 6.69 3.89 -8.34
N ARG A 140 6.50 4.44 -7.12
CA ARG A 140 5.48 3.94 -6.21
C ARG A 140 4.10 4.13 -6.82
N GLY A 141 3.33 3.04 -6.92
CA GLY A 141 1.98 3.08 -7.44
C GLY A 141 0.99 3.74 -6.49
N GLY A 142 0.03 4.45 -7.07
CA GLY A 142 -1.04 5.16 -6.36
C GLY A 142 -2.26 4.29 -6.06
N GLN A 143 -3.37 4.97 -5.81
CA GLN A 143 -4.67 4.38 -5.50
C GLN A 143 -5.36 3.89 -6.79
N LEU A 144 -4.90 2.78 -7.31
CA LEU A 144 -5.59 2.06 -8.37
C LEU A 144 -6.84 1.34 -7.82
N PRO A 145 -7.74 0.86 -8.65
CA PRO A 145 -8.70 -0.17 -8.25
C PRO A 145 -7.99 -1.36 -7.63
N PRO A 146 -8.65 -2.18 -6.80
CA PRO A 146 -8.08 -3.40 -6.27
C PRO A 146 -7.41 -4.22 -7.37
N CYS A 147 -6.17 -4.61 -7.16
CA CYS A 147 -5.35 -5.26 -8.17
C CYS A 147 -4.45 -6.34 -7.56
N GLU A 148 -3.93 -7.22 -8.38
CA GLU A 148 -2.94 -8.21 -7.97
C GLU A 148 -1.56 -7.56 -7.73
N SER A 149 -0.73 -8.21 -6.94
CA SER A 149 0.68 -7.84 -6.78
C SER A 149 1.50 -8.04 -8.06
N GLY A 150 2.61 -7.32 -8.20
CA GLY A 150 3.53 -7.42 -9.33
C GLY A 150 3.89 -6.06 -9.93
N THR A 151 4.67 -6.12 -11.02
CA THR A 151 5.13 -4.93 -11.74
C THR A 151 4.19 -4.62 -12.90
N TYR A 152 3.66 -3.40 -12.92
CA TYR A 152 2.74 -2.91 -13.95
C TYR A 152 3.46 -1.97 -14.90
N LEU A 153 3.22 -2.15 -16.19
CA LEU A 153 3.60 -1.15 -17.20
C LEU A 153 2.70 0.07 -17.06
N VAL A 154 3.30 1.24 -16.95
CA VAL A 154 2.54 2.49 -16.88
C VAL A 154 2.22 2.94 -18.30
N GLU A 155 0.94 2.92 -18.62
CA GLU A 155 0.38 3.39 -19.88
C GLU A 155 -0.43 4.67 -19.64
N GLN A 156 -0.69 5.43 -20.71
CA GLN A 156 -1.44 6.70 -20.61
C GLN A 156 -2.77 6.54 -19.85
N ARG A 157 -3.51 5.44 -20.11
CA ARG A 157 -4.77 5.15 -19.44
C ARG A 157 -4.66 5.05 -17.90
N MET A 158 -3.50 4.59 -17.38
CA MET A 158 -3.24 4.54 -15.94
C MET A 158 -2.99 5.95 -15.40
N ALA A 159 -2.19 6.74 -16.11
CA ALA A 159 -1.94 8.13 -15.76
C ALA A 159 -3.24 8.97 -15.76
N ASP A 160 -4.06 8.82 -16.80
CA ASP A 160 -5.36 9.50 -16.92
C ASP A 160 -6.29 9.13 -15.77
N TYR A 161 -6.30 7.85 -15.37
CA TYR A 161 -7.10 7.37 -14.24
C TYR A 161 -6.74 8.10 -12.93
N MET A 162 -5.45 8.39 -12.68
CA MET A 162 -5.03 9.13 -11.48
C MET A 162 -5.68 10.52 -11.39
N TYR A 163 -5.94 11.18 -12.51
CA TYR A 163 -6.64 12.47 -12.55
C TYR A 163 -8.16 12.36 -12.28
N THR A 164 -8.73 11.17 -12.27
CA THR A 164 -10.14 10.96 -11.90
C THR A 164 -10.35 10.90 -10.39
N ILE A 165 -9.30 10.60 -9.59
CA ILE A 165 -9.37 10.43 -8.14
C ILE A 165 -9.36 11.81 -7.48
N LYS A 166 -10.55 12.37 -7.25
CA LYS A 166 -10.71 13.70 -6.65
C LYS A 166 -10.70 13.69 -5.13
N HIS A 167 -11.21 12.62 -4.51
CA HIS A 167 -11.34 12.48 -3.07
C HIS A 167 -10.24 11.58 -2.52
N ALA A 168 -9.70 11.94 -1.36
CA ALA A 168 -8.63 11.20 -0.67
C ALA A 168 -7.36 10.98 -1.52
N ALA A 169 -7.04 11.91 -2.43
CA ALA A 169 -5.85 11.83 -3.26
C ALA A 169 -4.58 11.74 -2.40
N HIS A 170 -3.83 10.66 -2.58
CA HIS A 170 -2.57 10.41 -1.90
C HIS A 170 -1.39 10.81 -2.79
N ALA A 171 -0.28 11.26 -2.20
CA ALA A 171 0.90 11.67 -2.96
C ALA A 171 1.45 10.57 -3.88
N SER A 172 1.27 9.30 -3.53
CA SER A 172 1.66 8.18 -4.40
C SER A 172 0.94 8.16 -5.76
N ASN A 173 -0.21 8.87 -5.90
CA ASN A 173 -0.91 8.98 -7.18
C ASN A 173 -0.07 9.72 -8.24
N LEU A 174 0.85 10.59 -7.79
CA LEU A 174 1.80 11.26 -8.68
C LEU A 174 2.79 10.29 -9.33
N GLY A 175 3.09 9.15 -8.68
CA GLY A 175 4.19 8.28 -9.08
C GLY A 175 4.10 7.79 -10.51
N CYS A 176 2.96 7.23 -10.92
CA CYS A 176 2.81 6.72 -12.28
C CYS A 176 2.84 7.84 -13.33
N VAL A 177 2.28 9.03 -13.03
CA VAL A 177 2.30 10.16 -13.96
C VAL A 177 3.73 10.68 -14.13
N LEU A 178 4.46 10.89 -13.03
CA LEU A 178 5.86 11.31 -13.05
C LEU A 178 6.74 10.31 -13.80
N ALA A 179 6.56 9.00 -13.54
CA ALA A 179 7.33 7.97 -14.23
C ALA A 179 7.07 7.98 -15.74
N LEU A 180 5.80 8.13 -16.15
CA LEU A 180 5.44 8.17 -17.57
C LEU A 180 6.00 9.41 -18.26
N GLU A 181 5.81 10.60 -17.69
CA GLU A 181 6.26 11.86 -18.29
C GLU A 181 7.79 11.96 -18.42
N LEU A 182 8.54 11.39 -17.45
CA LEU A 182 10.00 11.34 -17.51
C LEU A 182 10.51 10.26 -18.48
N ALA A 183 9.79 9.14 -18.64
CA ALA A 183 10.20 8.04 -19.50
C ALA A 183 9.90 8.29 -20.99
N GLN A 184 8.80 8.96 -21.30
CA GLN A 184 8.37 9.21 -22.68
C GLN A 184 9.42 9.91 -23.56
N PRO A 185 10.07 11.01 -23.12
CA PRO A 185 11.11 11.68 -23.92
C PRO A 185 12.35 10.82 -24.16
N LEU A 186 12.61 9.86 -23.26
CA LEU A 186 13.75 8.95 -23.32
C LEU A 186 13.45 7.67 -24.11
N HIS A 187 12.20 7.46 -24.51
CA HIS A 187 11.72 6.25 -25.19
C HIS A 187 11.99 4.96 -24.41
N ILE A 188 11.93 5.02 -23.08
CA ILE A 188 12.10 3.88 -22.17
C ILE A 188 10.79 3.55 -21.47
N PRO A 189 10.62 2.32 -20.95
CA PRO A 189 9.40 1.95 -20.22
C PRO A 189 9.33 2.59 -18.84
N ALA A 190 8.10 2.91 -18.43
CA ALA A 190 7.73 3.31 -17.08
C ALA A 190 6.98 2.20 -16.36
N PHE A 191 7.27 2.02 -15.08
CA PHE A 191 6.67 0.97 -14.25
C PHE A 191 6.16 1.52 -12.92
N ILE A 192 5.23 0.79 -12.32
CA ILE A 192 4.95 0.80 -10.88
C ILE A 192 5.03 -0.63 -10.37
N CYS A 193 5.40 -0.80 -9.09
CA CYS A 193 5.49 -2.11 -8.49
C CYS A 193 4.65 -2.15 -7.20
N ASP A 194 3.89 -3.23 -7.01
CA ASP A 194 3.09 -3.52 -5.82
C ASP A 194 2.39 -2.27 -5.24
N PRO A 195 1.45 -1.65 -6.00
CA PRO A 195 0.79 -0.41 -5.58
C PRO A 195 0.04 -0.59 -4.25
N VAL A 196 -0.27 0.53 -3.58
CA VAL A 196 -0.98 0.51 -2.28
C VAL A 196 -2.34 -0.18 -2.32
N SER A 197 -2.91 -0.34 -3.51
CA SER A 197 -4.19 -0.98 -3.80
C SER A 197 -4.09 -2.46 -4.12
N VAL A 198 -2.92 -3.08 -3.92
CA VAL A 198 -2.83 -4.55 -4.01
C VAL A 198 -3.77 -5.18 -3.01
N ASP A 199 -4.68 -6.02 -3.53
CA ASP A 199 -5.72 -6.68 -2.76
C ASP A 199 -5.98 -8.08 -3.31
N GLU A 200 -5.30 -9.06 -2.71
CA GLU A 200 -5.36 -10.48 -3.05
C GLU A 200 -6.08 -11.31 -1.98
N MET A 201 -6.87 -10.64 -1.10
CA MET A 201 -7.60 -11.31 -0.04
C MET A 201 -8.52 -12.39 -0.59
N THR A 202 -8.64 -13.49 0.15
CA THR A 202 -9.67 -14.49 -0.14
C THR A 202 -11.07 -13.92 0.10
N GLU A 203 -12.08 -14.50 -0.54
CA GLU A 203 -13.45 -14.03 -0.36
C GLU A 203 -13.92 -14.16 1.10
N GLU A 204 -13.51 -15.22 1.81
CA GLU A 204 -13.79 -15.40 3.24
C GLU A 204 -13.20 -14.27 4.09
N ALA A 205 -11.95 -13.87 3.81
CA ALA A 205 -11.28 -12.80 4.54
C ALA A 205 -11.94 -11.43 4.34
N ARG A 206 -12.74 -11.24 3.26
CA ARG A 206 -13.45 -9.98 2.97
C ARG A 206 -14.76 -9.83 3.70
N ILE A 207 -15.37 -10.95 4.14
CA ILE A 207 -16.71 -10.92 4.72
C ILE A 207 -16.68 -10.31 6.12
N THR A 208 -17.60 -9.37 6.33
CA THR A 208 -17.94 -8.83 7.66
C THR A 208 -19.35 -9.28 8.09
N GLY A 209 -19.77 -8.94 9.29
CA GLY A 209 -21.14 -9.19 9.74
C GLY A 209 -22.21 -8.30 9.11
N LEU A 210 -21.82 -7.36 8.21
CA LEU A 210 -22.72 -6.43 7.53
C LEU A 210 -22.42 -6.44 6.01
N PRO A 211 -23.38 -6.83 5.16
CA PRO A 211 -23.15 -6.99 3.71
C PRO A 211 -22.65 -5.74 2.99
N GLU A 212 -23.02 -4.54 3.48
CA GLU A 212 -22.63 -3.25 2.92
C GLU A 212 -21.17 -2.91 3.20
N ILE A 213 -20.52 -3.63 4.13
CA ILE A 213 -19.13 -3.39 4.51
C ILE A 213 -18.32 -4.64 4.19
N ARG A 214 -17.40 -4.50 3.25
CA ARG A 214 -16.40 -5.53 2.93
C ARG A 214 -15.02 -5.07 3.36
N ARG A 215 -14.22 -5.99 3.89
CA ARG A 215 -12.81 -5.71 4.17
C ARG A 215 -12.05 -5.54 2.86
N THR A 216 -11.10 -4.62 2.87
CA THR A 216 -10.19 -4.34 1.76
C THR A 216 -8.77 -4.31 2.27
N MET A 217 -7.81 -4.72 1.44
CA MET A 217 -6.40 -4.70 1.79
C MET A 217 -5.78 -3.39 1.24
N LEU A 218 -5.54 -2.43 2.14
CA LEU A 218 -4.79 -1.22 1.83
C LEU A 218 -3.60 -1.12 2.79
N GLY A 219 -2.47 -0.59 2.34
CA GLY A 219 -1.31 -0.33 3.22
C GLY A 219 0.04 -0.62 2.54
N HIS A 220 0.99 -1.15 3.31
CA HIS A 220 2.40 -1.25 2.94
C HIS A 220 2.71 -2.50 2.08
N ALA A 221 1.95 -2.72 0.98
CA ALA A 221 2.07 -3.91 0.13
C ALA A 221 3.50 -4.08 -0.40
N LEU A 222 4.08 -3.01 -0.95
CA LEU A 222 5.43 -3.00 -1.54
C LEU A 222 6.50 -3.47 -0.53
N ASN A 223 6.57 -2.85 0.66
CA ASN A 223 7.57 -3.24 1.65
C ASN A 223 7.31 -4.64 2.23
N CYS A 224 6.04 -4.98 2.51
CA CYS A 224 5.69 -6.31 3.02
C CYS A 224 6.09 -7.41 2.03
N ARG A 225 5.83 -7.22 0.74
CA ARG A 225 6.19 -8.20 -0.28
C ARG A 225 7.70 -8.29 -0.50
N ALA A 226 8.40 -7.15 -0.47
CA ALA A 226 9.86 -7.14 -0.55
C ALA A 226 10.49 -7.95 0.59
N MET A 227 10.02 -7.77 1.83
CA MET A 227 10.51 -8.52 2.99
C MET A 227 10.10 -9.98 2.97
N ALA A 228 8.91 -10.30 2.47
CA ALA A 228 8.49 -11.69 2.28
C ALA A 228 9.40 -12.42 1.26
N ARG A 229 9.67 -11.80 0.09
CA ARG A 229 10.61 -12.34 -0.91
C ARG A 229 12.00 -12.53 -0.32
N ARG A 230 12.51 -11.48 0.33
CA ARG A 230 13.84 -11.54 0.95
C ARG A 230 13.96 -12.65 1.99
N CYS A 231 12.95 -12.81 2.84
CA CYS A 231 12.92 -13.91 3.82
C CYS A 231 12.87 -15.29 3.15
N ALA A 232 12.06 -15.42 2.10
CA ALA A 232 11.96 -16.66 1.32
C ALA A 232 13.32 -17.04 0.68
N GLU A 233 14.00 -16.07 0.07
CA GLU A 233 15.27 -16.26 -0.64
C GLU A 233 16.46 -16.44 0.33
N GLU A 234 16.64 -15.49 1.28
CA GLU A 234 17.86 -15.43 2.12
C GLU A 234 17.78 -16.31 3.38
N VAL A 235 16.57 -16.56 3.92
CA VAL A 235 16.38 -17.29 5.18
C VAL A 235 15.84 -18.71 4.96
N LEU A 236 14.83 -18.83 4.09
CA LEU A 236 14.19 -20.12 3.85
C LEU A 236 14.76 -20.87 2.65
N HIS A 237 15.46 -20.18 1.76
CA HIS A 237 16.01 -20.74 0.51
C HIS A 237 14.95 -21.47 -0.32
N LYS A 238 13.75 -20.84 -0.42
CA LYS A 238 12.58 -21.35 -1.13
C LYS A 238 11.97 -20.26 -1.99
N PRO A 239 11.24 -20.61 -3.07
CA PRO A 239 10.35 -19.66 -3.74
C PRO A 239 9.29 -19.10 -2.77
N LEU A 240 8.90 -17.84 -2.93
CA LEU A 240 7.86 -17.22 -2.09
C LEU A 240 6.53 -17.98 -2.16
N GLU A 241 6.27 -18.60 -3.31
CA GLU A 241 5.07 -19.41 -3.59
C GLU A 241 4.98 -20.66 -2.68
N ASP A 242 6.12 -21.14 -2.19
CA ASP A 242 6.21 -22.31 -1.29
C ASP A 242 6.28 -21.92 0.19
N CYS A 243 6.12 -20.62 0.49
CA CYS A 243 6.23 -20.09 1.85
C CYS A 243 4.85 -19.66 2.40
N ARG A 244 4.72 -19.80 3.74
CA ARG A 244 3.63 -19.23 4.53
C ARG A 244 4.22 -18.24 5.52
N LEU A 245 4.03 -16.94 5.26
CA LEU A 245 4.70 -15.87 6.00
C LEU A 245 3.68 -14.88 6.56
N ILE A 246 3.95 -14.37 7.75
CA ILE A 246 3.23 -13.20 8.27
C ILE A 246 4.22 -12.06 8.37
N VAL A 247 3.96 -10.95 7.69
CA VAL A 247 4.80 -9.76 7.70
C VAL A 247 4.09 -8.65 8.45
N LEU A 248 4.70 -8.13 9.51
CA LEU A 248 4.25 -6.96 10.26
C LEU A 248 5.14 -5.77 9.94
N HIS A 249 4.59 -4.80 9.24
CA HIS A 249 5.21 -3.49 9.03
C HIS A 249 4.81 -2.53 10.15
N LEU A 250 5.78 -1.92 10.80
CA LEU A 250 5.63 -0.95 11.89
C LEU A 250 6.32 0.36 11.54
N GLY A 251 5.54 1.42 11.33
CA GLY A 251 5.96 2.80 11.07
C GLY A 251 5.04 3.77 11.79
N GLY A 252 4.83 4.98 11.25
CA GLY A 252 3.78 5.90 11.72
C GLY A 252 2.37 5.29 11.60
N GLY A 253 2.14 4.49 10.55
CA GLY A 253 1.07 3.50 10.44
C GLY A 253 1.61 2.08 10.60
N ALA A 254 0.71 1.09 10.70
CA ALA A 254 1.06 -0.31 10.78
C ALA A 254 0.19 -1.16 9.85
N SER A 255 0.70 -2.27 9.39
CA SER A 255 -0.10 -3.27 8.67
C SER A 255 0.54 -4.65 8.79
N ALA A 256 -0.30 -5.68 8.89
CA ALA A 256 0.14 -7.06 8.85
C ALA A 256 -0.42 -7.75 7.60
N ARG A 257 0.36 -8.65 7.00
CA ARG A 257 0.00 -9.38 5.77
C ARG A 257 0.33 -10.86 5.94
N LEU A 258 -0.64 -11.71 5.57
CA LEU A 258 -0.46 -13.15 5.48
C LEU A 258 -0.18 -13.54 4.04
N PHE A 259 0.96 -14.15 3.80
CA PHE A 259 1.37 -14.67 2.50
C PHE A 259 1.18 -16.19 2.44
N ILE A 260 0.45 -16.67 1.44
CA ILE A 260 0.31 -18.08 1.09
C ILE A 260 0.32 -18.19 -0.43
N GLY A 261 1.11 -19.12 -0.97
CA GLY A 261 1.20 -19.31 -2.42
C GLY A 261 1.69 -18.08 -3.18
N GLY A 262 2.58 -17.30 -2.55
CA GLY A 262 3.10 -16.06 -3.12
C GLY A 262 2.13 -14.86 -3.10
N LYS A 263 0.90 -15.04 -2.61
CA LYS A 263 -0.16 -14.00 -2.57
C LYS A 263 -0.41 -13.50 -1.15
N MET A 264 -0.84 -12.25 -1.03
CA MET A 264 -1.32 -11.66 0.22
C MET A 264 -2.80 -12.02 0.43
N VAL A 265 -3.05 -13.20 1.02
CA VAL A 265 -4.39 -13.80 1.10
C VAL A 265 -5.28 -13.24 2.21
N ASP A 266 -4.67 -12.60 3.22
CA ASP A 266 -5.34 -11.87 4.29
C ASP A 266 -4.40 -10.80 4.86
N GLY A 267 -4.94 -9.88 5.63
CA GLY A 267 -4.15 -8.86 6.30
C GLY A 267 -4.97 -8.06 7.30
N VAL A 268 -4.26 -7.32 8.13
CA VAL A 268 -4.85 -6.43 9.12
C VAL A 268 -4.31 -5.02 8.90
N ARG A 269 -5.23 -4.07 8.88
CA ARG A 269 -4.94 -2.65 8.77
C ARG A 269 -4.88 -2.01 10.16
N ASP A 270 -4.30 -0.83 10.21
CA ASP A 270 -4.20 -0.02 11.44
C ASP A 270 -5.50 0.74 11.80
N ASP A 271 -6.60 0.44 11.14
CA ASP A 271 -7.95 0.88 11.46
C ASP A 271 -8.91 -0.30 11.77
N GLU A 272 -8.38 -1.54 11.82
CA GLU A 272 -9.17 -2.74 12.13
C GLU A 272 -8.89 -3.30 13.55
N TRP A 273 -7.69 -3.79 13.83
CA TRP A 273 -7.39 -4.50 15.08
C TRP A 273 -6.25 -3.90 15.88
N MET A 274 -5.19 -3.43 15.21
CA MET A 274 -4.02 -2.87 15.89
C MET A 274 -4.00 -1.36 15.72
N PHE A 275 -3.52 -0.64 16.74
CA PHE A 275 -3.23 0.77 16.58
C PHE A 275 -1.72 1.00 16.34
N ALA A 276 -1.40 2.17 15.82
CA ALA A 276 -0.05 2.56 15.46
C ALA A 276 0.25 3.96 16.01
N PRO A 277 1.47 4.48 15.91
CA PRO A 277 1.78 5.81 16.44
C PRO A 277 0.80 6.91 16.08
N GLU A 278 0.30 6.93 14.85
CA GLU A 278 -0.61 7.96 14.33
C GLU A 278 -1.98 7.40 13.91
N ARG A 279 -2.35 6.20 14.38
CA ARG A 279 -3.57 5.51 13.96
C ARG A 279 -4.37 5.04 15.15
N PHE A 280 -5.68 5.22 15.05
CA PHE A 280 -6.64 4.86 16.09
C PHE A 280 -6.67 3.36 16.38
N GLY A 281 -6.57 2.53 15.35
CA GLY A 281 -6.72 1.07 15.47
C GLY A 281 -8.17 0.60 15.59
N GLY A 282 -8.31 -0.66 15.96
CA GLY A 282 -9.61 -1.27 16.18
C GLY A 282 -10.15 -1.02 17.60
N ALA A 283 -11.45 -0.78 17.68
CA ALA A 283 -12.18 -0.63 18.94
C ALA A 283 -13.54 -1.35 18.86
N SER A 284 -14.19 -1.48 20.01
CA SER A 284 -15.59 -1.95 20.02
C SER A 284 -16.46 -0.95 19.26
N LEU A 285 -17.28 -1.44 18.32
CA LEU A 285 -18.08 -0.59 17.42
C LEU A 285 -19.07 0.31 18.16
N GLN A 286 -19.75 -0.21 19.21
CA GLN A 286 -20.75 0.55 19.96
C GLN A 286 -20.21 1.86 20.56
N PRO A 287 -19.07 1.91 21.27
CA PRO A 287 -18.49 3.18 21.73
C PRO A 287 -18.14 4.12 20.58
N VAL A 288 -17.62 3.61 19.45
CA VAL A 288 -17.29 4.42 18.27
C VAL A 288 -18.56 5.07 17.70
N VAL A 289 -19.62 4.30 17.49
CA VAL A 289 -20.92 4.82 17.02
C VAL A 289 -21.45 5.89 17.97
N ARG A 290 -21.47 5.64 19.29
CA ARG A 290 -21.90 6.65 20.28
C ARG A 290 -21.06 7.91 20.19
N LEU A 291 -19.76 7.80 19.96
CA LEU A 291 -18.88 8.95 19.84
C LEU A 291 -19.18 9.77 18.57
N CYS A 292 -19.39 9.10 17.42
CA CYS A 292 -19.76 9.73 16.15
C CYS A 292 -21.08 10.52 16.26
N TYR A 293 -22.07 9.96 16.96
CA TYR A 293 -23.40 10.61 17.09
C TYR A 293 -23.56 11.43 18.39
N SER A 294 -22.49 11.66 19.15
CA SER A 294 -22.52 12.44 20.38
C SER A 294 -22.61 13.96 20.16
N GLY A 295 -22.33 14.43 18.94
CA GLY A 295 -22.13 15.85 18.64
C GLY A 295 -20.79 16.43 19.15
N LYS A 296 -19.93 15.60 19.78
CA LYS A 296 -18.64 16.04 20.32
C LYS A 296 -17.61 16.28 19.22
N TYR A 297 -17.66 15.49 18.16
CA TYR A 297 -16.72 15.53 17.03
C TYR A 297 -17.48 15.55 15.71
N THR A 298 -16.94 16.28 14.74
CA THR A 298 -17.35 16.22 13.34
C THR A 298 -16.83 14.94 12.69
N GLU A 299 -17.38 14.56 11.55
CA GLU A 299 -16.89 13.45 10.72
C GLU A 299 -15.40 13.61 10.39
N LYS A 300 -14.99 14.87 10.03
CA LYS A 300 -13.58 15.17 9.75
C LYS A 300 -12.69 14.90 10.95
N GLU A 301 -13.07 15.33 12.15
CA GLU A 301 -12.29 15.11 13.36
C GLU A 301 -12.20 13.62 13.71
N MET A 302 -13.29 12.86 13.54
CA MET A 302 -13.25 11.42 13.72
C MET A 302 -12.33 10.74 12.71
N THR A 303 -12.35 11.18 11.45
CA THR A 303 -11.44 10.68 10.40
C THR A 303 -9.98 11.04 10.71
N ASP A 304 -9.72 12.24 11.25
CA ASP A 304 -8.38 12.64 11.70
C ASP A 304 -7.86 11.74 12.84
N PHE A 305 -8.72 11.24 13.74
CA PHE A 305 -8.32 10.25 14.76
C PHE A 305 -7.97 8.88 14.13
N ILE A 306 -8.69 8.48 13.09
CA ILE A 306 -8.36 7.25 12.38
C ILE A 306 -6.98 7.37 11.73
N ARG A 307 -6.64 8.55 11.16
CA ARG A 307 -5.39 8.78 10.43
C ARG A 307 -4.75 10.13 10.78
N GLY A 308 -3.77 10.11 11.67
CA GLY A 308 -2.91 11.24 11.99
C GLY A 308 -2.95 11.69 13.45
N LYS A 309 -4.11 11.60 14.14
CA LYS A 309 -4.26 12.10 15.51
C LYS A 309 -4.57 11.00 16.54
N GLY A 310 -4.69 9.75 16.10
CA GLY A 310 -4.91 8.60 16.98
C GLY A 310 -3.62 8.01 17.52
N GLY A 311 -3.71 6.86 18.15
CA GLY A 311 -2.57 6.08 18.62
C GLY A 311 -1.73 6.76 19.69
N LEU A 312 -0.40 6.66 19.58
CA LEU A 312 0.53 7.29 20.52
C LEU A 312 0.35 8.81 20.58
N VAL A 313 0.05 9.44 19.43
CA VAL A 313 -0.23 10.90 19.37
C VAL A 313 -1.38 11.26 20.30
N ALA A 314 -2.46 10.50 20.28
CA ALA A 314 -3.63 10.78 21.15
C ALA A 314 -3.34 10.62 22.63
N TYR A 315 -2.52 9.64 23.00
CA TYR A 315 -2.23 9.33 24.40
C TYR A 315 -1.03 10.07 24.97
N LEU A 316 0.02 10.27 24.16
CA LEU A 316 1.33 10.70 24.62
C LEU A 316 1.82 12.00 23.95
N GLY A 317 1.05 12.51 22.97
CA GLY A 317 1.37 13.75 22.23
C GLY A 317 2.50 13.62 21.21
N THR A 318 3.01 12.42 20.97
CA THR A 318 4.12 12.17 20.04
C THR A 318 3.90 10.89 19.23
N ALA A 319 4.39 10.90 17.99
CA ALA A 319 4.47 9.70 17.13
C ALA A 319 5.89 9.08 17.14
N ASP A 320 6.87 9.75 17.75
CA ASP A 320 8.26 9.28 17.76
C ASP A 320 8.46 8.17 18.81
N ALA A 321 8.55 6.93 18.33
CA ALA A 321 8.77 5.76 19.18
C ALA A 321 10.05 5.88 20.03
N ARG A 322 11.08 6.57 19.54
CA ARG A 322 12.34 6.79 20.28
C ARG A 322 12.13 7.71 21.50
N GLU A 323 11.30 8.75 21.33
CA GLU A 323 10.89 9.62 22.43
C GLU A 323 10.10 8.83 23.48
N VAL A 324 9.15 7.99 23.04
CA VAL A 324 8.38 7.14 23.96
C VAL A 324 9.29 6.18 24.71
N GLU A 325 10.23 5.52 24.06
CA GLU A 325 11.19 4.61 24.70
C GLU A 325 12.10 5.34 25.68
N LYS A 326 12.50 6.58 25.38
CA LYS A 326 13.25 7.41 26.33
C LYS A 326 12.41 7.68 27.58
N ARG A 327 11.14 8.10 27.43
CA ARG A 327 10.22 8.29 28.57
C ARG A 327 10.07 7.03 29.40
N ILE A 328 9.98 5.87 28.78
CA ILE A 328 9.92 4.56 29.46
C ILE A 328 11.19 4.33 30.28
N ALA A 329 12.37 4.60 29.72
CA ALA A 329 13.65 4.45 30.39
C ALA A 329 13.78 5.43 31.59
N ASP A 330 13.19 6.63 31.47
CA ASP A 330 13.10 7.64 32.53
C ASP A 330 12.04 7.33 33.59
N GLY A 331 11.31 6.19 33.48
CA GLY A 331 10.35 5.70 34.48
C GLY A 331 8.88 6.11 34.24
N ASP A 332 8.51 6.62 33.05
CA ASP A 332 7.13 6.95 32.70
C ASP A 332 6.29 5.66 32.51
N ALA A 333 5.56 5.28 33.57
CA ALA A 333 4.73 4.09 33.58
C ALA A 333 3.55 4.18 32.59
N GLN A 334 3.03 5.39 32.33
CA GLN A 334 1.94 5.58 31.37
C GLN A 334 2.46 5.41 29.94
N ALA A 335 3.59 6.00 29.60
CA ALA A 335 4.22 5.78 28.30
C ALA A 335 4.46 4.27 28.04
N LYS A 336 4.98 3.56 29.07
CA LYS A 336 5.17 2.12 28.99
C LYS A 336 3.87 1.36 28.75
N LEU A 337 2.82 1.66 29.50
CA LEU A 337 1.52 1.00 29.37
C LEU A 337 0.94 1.18 27.96
N ILE A 338 0.96 2.40 27.43
CA ILE A 338 0.41 2.70 26.10
C ILE A 338 1.24 2.05 25.00
N TYR A 339 2.58 2.11 25.10
CA TYR A 339 3.46 1.50 24.11
C TYR A 339 3.36 -0.02 24.10
N ASP A 340 3.35 -0.65 25.29
CA ASP A 340 3.10 -2.10 25.42
C ASP A 340 1.71 -2.49 24.89
N GLY A 341 0.69 -1.63 25.10
CA GLY A 341 -0.65 -1.81 24.55
C GLY A 341 -0.68 -1.80 23.02
N MET A 342 0.11 -0.92 22.39
CA MET A 342 0.28 -0.90 20.94
C MET A 342 0.89 -2.21 20.43
N LEU A 343 1.99 -2.64 21.02
CA LEU A 343 2.66 -3.90 20.66
C LEU A 343 1.79 -5.13 20.93
N TYR A 344 1.02 -5.10 22.04
CA TYR A 344 0.06 -6.16 22.35
C TYR A 344 -1.05 -6.26 21.31
N SER A 345 -1.58 -5.11 20.83
CA SER A 345 -2.58 -5.09 19.77
C SER A 345 -2.05 -5.68 18.46
N ALA A 346 -0.80 -5.36 18.11
CA ALA A 346 -0.11 -5.94 16.94
C ALA A 346 0.08 -7.46 17.10
N ALA A 347 0.51 -7.93 18.26
CA ALA A 347 0.66 -9.36 18.52
C ALA A 347 -0.67 -10.13 18.39
N ARG A 348 -1.79 -9.54 18.85
CA ARG A 348 -3.13 -10.12 18.67
C ARG A 348 -3.53 -10.23 17.19
N ALA A 349 -3.21 -9.21 16.40
CA ALA A 349 -3.47 -9.20 14.97
C ALA A 349 -2.71 -10.34 14.25
N ILE A 350 -1.43 -10.52 14.58
CA ILE A 350 -0.62 -11.63 14.07
C ILE A 350 -1.19 -13.00 14.49
N GLY A 351 -1.64 -13.14 15.73
CA GLY A 351 -2.30 -14.37 16.21
C GLY A 351 -3.55 -14.72 15.41
N GLY A 352 -4.34 -13.71 15.03
CA GLY A 352 -5.51 -13.89 14.14
C GLY A 352 -5.12 -14.36 12.75
N LEU A 353 -4.07 -13.77 12.15
CA LEU A 353 -3.56 -14.20 10.85
C LEU A 353 -2.93 -15.61 10.90
N ALA A 354 -2.30 -15.98 12.03
CA ALA A 354 -1.80 -17.33 12.22
C ALA A 354 -2.94 -18.37 12.25
N ALA A 355 -4.08 -18.02 12.89
CA ALA A 355 -5.27 -18.86 12.85
C ALA A 355 -5.85 -18.98 11.43
N ALA A 356 -5.87 -17.88 10.64
CA ALA A 356 -6.27 -17.91 9.24
C ALA A 356 -5.35 -18.77 8.35
N ALA A 357 -4.12 -19.05 8.81
CA ALA A 357 -3.18 -19.97 8.17
C ALA A 357 -3.20 -21.38 8.77
N ASP A 358 -4.23 -21.77 9.56
CA ASP A 358 -4.31 -23.06 10.27
C ASP A 358 -3.10 -23.34 11.19
N GLY A 359 -2.46 -22.28 11.69
CA GLY A 359 -1.24 -22.37 12.48
C GLY A 359 0.02 -22.75 11.67
N GLN A 360 -0.09 -22.89 10.36
CA GLN A 360 1.01 -23.28 9.48
C GLN A 360 1.72 -22.01 8.98
N VAL A 361 2.69 -21.53 9.74
CA VAL A 361 3.48 -20.33 9.44
C VAL A 361 4.96 -20.68 9.48
N ASP A 362 5.70 -20.43 8.40
CA ASP A 362 7.14 -20.67 8.35
C ASP A 362 7.92 -19.60 9.13
N ARG A 363 7.54 -18.33 9.00
CA ARG A 363 8.18 -17.18 9.69
C ARG A 363 7.18 -16.07 9.96
N VAL A 364 7.42 -15.35 11.06
CA VAL A 364 6.85 -14.02 11.32
C VAL A 364 7.94 -12.99 11.10
N ILE A 365 7.73 -12.00 10.26
CA ILE A 365 8.71 -10.97 9.88
C ILE A 365 8.29 -9.63 10.47
N LEU A 366 9.19 -8.97 11.22
CA LEU A 366 9.01 -7.61 11.73
C LEU A 366 9.82 -6.65 10.86
N THR A 367 9.16 -5.66 10.27
CA THR A 367 9.77 -4.67 9.37
C THR A 367 9.23 -3.25 9.62
N GLY A 368 9.71 -2.27 8.84
CA GLY A 368 9.41 -0.85 9.05
C GLY A 368 10.40 -0.19 10.00
N GLY A 369 10.30 1.13 10.13
CA GLY A 369 11.25 1.94 10.92
C GLY A 369 11.27 1.58 12.41
N ILE A 370 10.13 1.24 12.99
CA ILE A 370 10.00 0.89 14.41
C ILE A 370 10.65 -0.49 14.72
N ALA A 371 10.78 -1.37 13.73
CA ALA A 371 11.43 -2.66 13.91
C ALA A 371 12.95 -2.56 14.22
N HIS A 372 13.58 -1.39 14.08
CA HIS A 372 14.93 -1.12 14.58
C HIS A 372 15.01 -1.13 16.11
N SER A 373 13.89 -0.93 16.80
CA SER A 373 13.86 -0.90 18.26
C SER A 373 14.10 -2.29 18.85
N LYS A 374 15.11 -2.39 19.71
CA LYS A 374 15.38 -3.61 20.48
C LYS A 374 14.25 -3.93 21.45
N TYR A 375 13.58 -2.91 21.98
CA TYR A 375 12.43 -3.07 22.88
C TYR A 375 11.27 -3.76 22.13
N VAL A 376 10.92 -3.24 20.96
CA VAL A 376 9.84 -3.77 20.12
C VAL A 376 10.17 -5.19 19.65
N ALA A 377 11.38 -5.41 19.14
CA ALA A 377 11.85 -6.72 18.70
C ALA A 377 11.75 -7.75 19.83
N ALA A 378 12.27 -7.44 21.03
CA ALA A 378 12.22 -8.35 22.17
C ALA A 378 10.77 -8.64 22.63
N TYR A 379 9.93 -7.59 22.72
CA TYR A 379 8.53 -7.74 23.15
C TYR A 379 7.75 -8.64 22.18
N LEU A 380 7.82 -8.35 20.87
CA LEU A 380 7.06 -9.08 19.86
C LEU A 380 7.62 -10.49 19.65
N THR A 381 8.94 -10.69 19.65
CA THR A 381 9.53 -12.05 19.60
C THR A 381 9.02 -12.92 20.74
N LYS A 382 9.03 -12.40 21.98
CA LYS A 382 8.50 -13.12 23.14
C LYS A 382 7.02 -13.50 22.96
N LYS A 383 6.22 -12.63 22.34
CA LYS A 383 4.78 -12.86 22.15
C LYS A 383 4.44 -13.79 20.99
N LEU A 384 5.31 -13.84 19.96
CA LEU A 384 4.98 -14.46 18.68
C LEU A 384 5.75 -15.77 18.41
N SER A 385 6.82 -16.05 19.16
CA SER A 385 7.67 -17.23 18.96
C SER A 385 6.96 -18.59 19.09
N PHE A 386 5.77 -18.61 19.70
CA PHE A 386 4.93 -19.82 19.74
C PHE A 386 4.24 -20.12 18.40
N ILE A 387 4.12 -19.11 17.51
CA ILE A 387 3.54 -19.25 16.16
C ILE A 387 4.61 -19.79 15.22
N ALA A 388 5.73 -19.09 15.10
CA ALA A 388 6.86 -19.42 14.24
C ALA A 388 8.10 -18.63 14.67
N PRO A 389 9.31 -18.97 14.20
CA PRO A 389 10.49 -18.14 14.38
C PRO A 389 10.25 -16.72 13.86
N VAL A 390 10.75 -15.72 14.59
CA VAL A 390 10.56 -14.30 14.28
C VAL A 390 11.83 -13.74 13.66
N GLU A 391 11.71 -13.21 12.44
CA GLU A 391 12.79 -12.55 11.72
C GLU A 391 12.67 -11.03 11.87
N ILE A 392 13.75 -10.36 12.23
CA ILE A 392 13.80 -8.91 12.37
C ILE A 392 14.49 -8.35 11.14
N MET A 393 13.70 -7.75 10.25
CA MET A 393 14.14 -7.14 9.00
C MET A 393 13.75 -5.66 8.98
N PRO A 394 14.40 -4.81 9.80
CA PRO A 394 13.96 -3.44 10.02
C PRO A 394 14.27 -2.57 8.81
N GLY A 395 13.48 -1.50 8.64
CA GLY A 395 13.65 -0.52 7.58
C GLY A 395 12.54 -0.54 6.52
N GLU A 396 12.66 0.39 5.59
CA GLU A 396 11.77 0.52 4.45
C GLU A 396 12.60 0.35 3.18
N PHE A 397 12.45 -0.78 2.53
CA PHE A 397 13.19 -1.13 1.30
C PHE A 397 12.36 -0.83 0.05
N GLU A 398 11.58 0.26 0.09
CA GLU A 398 10.67 0.62 -1.00
C GLU A 398 11.43 0.97 -2.29
N LEU A 399 12.54 1.70 -2.18
CA LEU A 399 13.34 2.09 -3.35
C LEU A 399 13.99 0.87 -4.01
N GLU A 400 14.59 -0.01 -3.20
CA GLU A 400 15.18 -1.27 -3.63
C GLU A 400 14.13 -2.20 -4.26
N ALA A 401 12.94 -2.27 -3.67
CA ALA A 401 11.83 -3.08 -4.18
C ALA A 401 11.32 -2.60 -5.54
N LEU A 402 11.21 -1.28 -5.72
CA LEU A 402 10.82 -0.66 -7.00
C LEU A 402 11.87 -0.94 -8.09
N ALA A 403 13.16 -0.76 -7.78
CA ALA A 403 14.24 -1.06 -8.69
C ALA A 403 14.24 -2.54 -9.10
N ALA A 404 14.18 -3.44 -8.13
CA ALA A 404 14.14 -4.88 -8.35
C ALA A 404 12.92 -5.32 -9.18
N GLY A 405 11.75 -4.70 -8.97
CA GLY A 405 10.55 -4.95 -9.78
C GLY A 405 10.75 -4.63 -11.24
N ALA A 406 11.28 -3.44 -11.54
CA ALA A 406 11.59 -3.03 -12.92
C ALA A 406 12.67 -3.92 -13.55
N CYS A 407 13.75 -4.26 -12.81
CA CYS A 407 14.81 -5.15 -13.28
C CYS A 407 14.25 -6.51 -13.69
N ARG A 408 13.41 -7.15 -12.85
CA ARG A 408 12.80 -8.46 -13.18
C ARG A 408 12.04 -8.44 -14.50
N VAL A 409 11.32 -7.35 -14.78
CA VAL A 409 10.60 -7.20 -16.05
C VAL A 409 11.57 -6.99 -17.22
N LEU A 410 12.53 -6.11 -17.07
CA LEU A 410 13.50 -5.79 -18.14
C LEU A 410 14.45 -6.95 -18.46
N GLU A 411 14.68 -7.84 -17.51
CA GLU A 411 15.46 -9.07 -17.62
C GLU A 411 14.62 -10.30 -18.05
N GLY A 412 13.31 -10.11 -18.22
CA GLY A 412 12.39 -11.16 -18.66
C GLY A 412 12.06 -12.21 -17.58
N GLN A 413 12.39 -11.95 -16.32
CA GLN A 413 12.10 -12.83 -15.17
C GLN A 413 10.63 -12.68 -14.72
N GLU A 414 10.00 -11.53 -14.97
CA GLU A 414 8.61 -11.24 -14.65
C GLU A 414 7.92 -10.65 -15.89
N ARG A 415 6.68 -11.07 -16.17
CA ARG A 415 5.88 -10.42 -17.21
C ARG A 415 5.21 -9.18 -16.63
N PRO A 416 5.33 -8.01 -17.30
CA PRO A 416 4.65 -6.82 -16.84
C PRO A 416 3.13 -7.03 -16.88
N LYS A 417 2.44 -6.56 -15.85
CA LYS A 417 0.98 -6.49 -15.82
C LYS A 417 0.52 -5.21 -16.50
N HIS A 418 -0.72 -5.24 -16.98
CA HIS A 418 -1.39 -4.08 -17.60
C HIS A 418 -2.54 -3.63 -16.72
N PHE A 419 -2.70 -2.31 -16.62
CA PHE A 419 -3.83 -1.72 -15.92
C PHE A 419 -5.12 -1.94 -16.71
N ALA A 420 -6.14 -2.49 -16.05
CA ALA A 420 -7.49 -2.56 -16.56
C ALA A 420 -8.40 -1.62 -15.79
N LEU A 421 -9.17 -0.80 -16.49
CA LEU A 421 -10.24 -0.05 -15.86
C LEU A 421 -11.27 -1.01 -15.27
N PRO A 422 -11.86 -0.71 -14.10
CA PRO A 422 -12.98 -1.47 -13.61
C PRO A 422 -14.07 -1.51 -14.69
N THR A 423 -14.50 -2.69 -15.09
CA THR A 423 -15.74 -2.82 -15.84
C THR A 423 -16.83 -2.22 -14.95
N ALA A 424 -17.55 -1.21 -15.45
CA ALA A 424 -18.68 -0.65 -14.75
C ALA A 424 -19.57 -1.84 -14.32
N GLN A 425 -19.70 -2.05 -13.02
CA GLN A 425 -20.66 -3.04 -12.52
C GLN A 425 -22.03 -2.52 -12.96
N ALA A 426 -22.65 -3.26 -13.88
CA ALA A 426 -23.99 -2.99 -14.40
C ALA A 426 -25.05 -3.15 -13.30
#